data_2c4a82f0c929d8a4c4278c217029148f
#
_entry.id   2c4a82f0c929d8a4c4278c217029148f
#
_cell.length_a   1.000
_cell.length_b   1.000
_cell.length_c   1.000
_cell.angle_alpha   90.00
_cell.angle_beta   90.00
_cell.angle_gamma   90.00
#
_symmetry.space_group_name_H-M   'P 1'
#
loop_
_entity.id
_entity.type
_entity.pdbx_description
1 polymer ?
#
loop_
_entity_poly.entity_id
_entity_poly.type
_entity_poly.pdbx_seq_one_letter_code
_entity_poly.pdbx_strand_id
1 'polypeptide(L)'
;MHSDSPDAAVAKQEYMFPFVTVVQCPEAKMIDAIGPTLVCTAITSKPDLQRRLIDAVHIDRLNLGPVPTIQLNWLQPHEGNIVEFLFRARAFQTA
;
A
#
# COMPACT_ATOMS: atom_id res chain seq x y z
N MET A 1 11.76 -13.65 -1.77
CA MET A 1 11.86 -14.45 -0.53
C MET A 1 10.46 -14.79 -0.05
N HIS A 2 10.26 -16.01 0.44
CA HIS A 2 8.98 -16.46 1.00
C HIS A 2 9.02 -16.41 2.52
N SER A 3 7.94 -15.90 3.13
CA SER A 3 7.79 -15.88 4.58
C SER A 3 6.47 -16.56 4.96
N ASP A 4 6.48 -17.33 6.04
CA ASP A 4 5.30 -18.03 6.54
C ASP A 4 4.36 -17.12 7.33
N SER A 5 4.82 -15.93 7.72
CA SER A 5 4.04 -15.00 8.53
C SER A 5 4.15 -13.58 8.00
N PRO A 6 3.02 -12.85 7.91
CA PRO A 6 3.05 -11.43 7.57
C PRO A 6 3.69 -10.57 8.67
N ASP A 7 3.84 -11.11 9.88
CA ASP A 7 4.45 -10.40 11.01
C ASP A 7 5.97 -10.55 11.07
N ALA A 8 6.56 -11.39 10.21
CA ALA A 8 8.01 -11.53 10.14
C ALA A 8 8.66 -10.19 9.80
N ALA A 9 9.78 -9.87 10.45
CA ALA A 9 10.47 -8.59 10.24
C ALA A 9 10.84 -8.38 8.77
N VAL A 10 11.30 -9.43 8.08
CA VAL A 10 11.69 -9.36 6.67
C VAL A 10 10.50 -9.04 5.76
N ALA A 11 9.29 -9.46 6.13
CA ALA A 11 8.09 -9.20 5.34
C ALA A 11 7.65 -7.74 5.40
N LYS A 12 8.02 -7.02 6.46
CA LYS A 12 7.62 -5.62 6.69
C LYS A 12 8.70 -4.62 6.35
N GLN A 13 9.84 -5.10 5.88
CA GLN A 13 10.96 -4.22 5.54
C GLN A 13 10.97 -3.92 4.05
N GLU A 14 11.11 -2.63 3.72
CA GLU A 14 11.29 -2.17 2.35
C GLU A 14 12.77 -2.23 1.98
N TYR A 15 13.03 -2.72 0.77
CA TYR A 15 14.38 -2.84 0.22
C TYR A 15 14.49 -2.00 -1.06
N MET A 16 15.52 -1.18 -1.16
CA MET A 16 15.75 -0.31 -2.30
C MET A 16 16.54 -0.99 -3.44
N PHE A 17 16.49 -2.30 -3.53
CA PHE A 17 17.10 -3.09 -4.60
C PHE A 17 16.14 -4.22 -5.01
N PRO A 18 16.40 -4.92 -6.12
CA PRO A 18 15.48 -5.97 -6.61
C PRO A 18 15.36 -7.16 -5.64
N PHE A 19 14.52 -6.99 -4.64
CA PHE A 19 14.26 -7.98 -3.61
C PHE A 19 12.80 -7.88 -3.21
N VAL A 20 12.12 -9.01 -3.08
CA VAL A 20 10.72 -9.05 -2.67
C VAL A 20 10.49 -10.21 -1.71
N THR A 21 9.63 -9.98 -0.73
CA THR A 21 9.18 -11.03 0.18
C THR A 21 7.77 -11.46 -0.20
N VAL A 22 7.56 -12.75 -0.36
CA VAL A 22 6.25 -13.34 -0.65
C VAL A 22 5.71 -13.97 0.61
N VAL A 23 4.50 -13.58 0.99
CA VAL A 23 3.84 -14.06 2.19
C VAL A 23 2.49 -14.68 1.83
N GLN A 24 2.22 -15.87 2.34
CA GLN A 24 0.93 -16.50 2.23
C GLN A 24 0.06 -16.11 3.43
N CYS A 25 -1.15 -15.61 3.17
CA CYS A 25 -2.00 -15.05 4.19
C CYS A 25 -3.46 -15.30 3.85
N PRO A 26 -4.33 -15.63 4.84
CA PRO A 26 -5.77 -15.72 4.59
C PRO A 26 -6.31 -14.42 4.03
N GLU A 27 -7.18 -14.50 3.02
CA GLU A 27 -7.74 -13.34 2.34
C GLU A 27 -8.44 -12.38 3.32
N ALA A 28 -9.15 -12.90 4.32
CA ALA A 28 -9.87 -12.09 5.29
C ALA A 28 -8.95 -11.21 6.15
N LYS A 29 -7.68 -11.57 6.28
CA LYS A 29 -6.69 -10.86 7.11
C LYS A 29 -5.70 -10.04 6.29
N MET A 30 -5.75 -10.15 4.98
CA MET A 30 -4.74 -9.61 4.09
C MET A 30 -4.65 -8.09 4.15
N ILE A 31 -5.78 -7.40 4.14
CA ILE A 31 -5.82 -5.93 4.14
C ILE A 31 -5.26 -5.37 5.46
N ASP A 32 -5.64 -5.95 6.59
CA ASP A 32 -5.16 -5.51 7.89
C ASP A 32 -3.66 -5.83 8.07
N ALA A 33 -3.21 -6.96 7.53
CA ALA A 33 -1.81 -7.37 7.61
C ALA A 33 -0.87 -6.45 6.83
N ILE A 34 -1.33 -5.87 5.73
CA ILE A 34 -0.54 -4.92 4.93
C ILE A 34 -0.21 -3.68 5.75
N GLY A 35 -1.16 -3.17 6.53
CA GLY A 35 -0.98 -1.95 7.30
C GLY A 35 -0.92 -0.70 6.43
N PRO A 36 -0.50 0.44 6.99
CA PRO A 36 -0.36 1.69 6.23
C PRO A 36 0.57 1.52 5.05
N THR A 37 0.11 1.92 3.86
CA THR A 37 0.87 1.69 2.63
C THR A 37 0.62 2.81 1.63
N LEU A 38 1.67 3.20 0.89
CA LEU A 38 1.56 4.27 -0.11
C LEU A 38 0.88 3.79 -1.38
N VAL A 39 1.25 2.63 -1.87
CA VAL A 39 0.70 2.09 -3.12
C VAL A 39 0.43 0.59 -2.96
N CYS A 40 -0.76 0.18 -3.35
CA CYS A 40 -1.14 -1.22 -3.39
C CYS A 40 -1.73 -1.54 -4.76
N THR A 41 -1.28 -2.63 -5.36
CA THR A 41 -1.91 -3.19 -6.56
C THR A 41 -2.57 -4.51 -6.19
N ALA A 42 -3.87 -4.61 -6.45
CA ALA A 42 -4.65 -5.81 -6.20
C ALA A 42 -5.05 -6.46 -7.51
N ILE A 43 -4.59 -7.69 -7.73
CA ILE A 43 -4.96 -8.49 -8.89
C ILE A 43 -5.98 -9.51 -8.44
N THR A 44 -7.25 -9.14 -8.54
CA THR A 44 -8.36 -9.97 -8.11
C THR A 44 -9.60 -9.67 -8.94
N SER A 45 -10.44 -10.70 -9.13
CA SER A 45 -11.76 -10.55 -9.77
C SER A 45 -12.91 -10.58 -8.75
N LYS A 46 -12.60 -10.65 -7.45
CA LYS A 46 -13.62 -10.74 -6.40
C LYS A 46 -14.16 -9.36 -6.03
N PRO A 47 -15.45 -9.06 -6.29
CA PRO A 47 -16.01 -7.74 -5.99
C PRO A 47 -15.96 -7.38 -4.50
N ASP A 48 -16.14 -8.34 -3.61
CA ASP A 48 -16.12 -8.10 -2.17
C ASP A 48 -14.73 -7.64 -1.69
N LEU A 49 -13.68 -8.28 -2.19
CA LEU A 49 -12.32 -7.90 -1.84
C LEU A 49 -11.98 -6.51 -2.41
N GLN A 50 -12.40 -6.23 -3.64
CA GLN A 50 -12.21 -4.92 -4.26
C GLN A 50 -12.87 -3.81 -3.44
N ARG A 51 -14.09 -4.05 -2.97
CA ARG A 51 -14.83 -3.08 -2.14
C ARG A 51 -14.11 -2.83 -0.81
N ARG A 52 -13.65 -3.89 -0.15
CA ARG A 52 -12.92 -3.77 1.10
C ARG A 52 -11.62 -3.00 0.93
N LEU A 53 -10.94 -3.16 -0.20
CA LEU A 53 -9.73 -2.40 -0.53
C LEU A 53 -10.05 -0.92 -0.77
N ILE A 54 -11.12 -0.62 -1.48
CA ILE A 54 -11.56 0.76 -1.72
C ILE A 54 -11.87 1.46 -0.39
N ASP A 55 -12.45 0.76 0.56
CA ASP A 55 -12.79 1.30 1.88
C ASP A 55 -11.58 1.36 2.83
N ALA A 56 -10.46 0.77 2.47
CA ALA A 56 -9.26 0.74 3.31
C ALA A 56 -8.50 2.06 3.24
N VAL A 57 -8.74 2.94 4.21
CA VAL A 57 -8.18 4.30 4.24
C VAL A 57 -6.67 4.35 4.51
N HIS A 58 -6.06 3.24 4.94
CA HIS A 58 -4.62 3.16 5.16
C HIS A 58 -3.80 2.88 3.89
N ILE A 59 -4.47 2.70 2.75
CA ILE A 59 -3.84 2.56 1.44
C ILE A 59 -4.02 3.88 0.69
N ASP A 60 -2.93 4.60 0.47
CA ASP A 60 -3.00 5.95 -0.13
C ASP A 60 -3.35 5.90 -1.61
N ARG A 61 -2.74 4.99 -2.36
CA ARG A 61 -3.05 4.78 -3.77
C ARG A 61 -3.34 3.31 -4.03
N LEU A 62 -4.51 3.03 -4.57
CA LEU A 62 -4.96 1.68 -4.89
C LEU A 62 -5.08 1.51 -6.40
N ASN A 63 -4.44 0.48 -6.91
CA ASN A 63 -4.61 0.01 -8.29
C ASN A 63 -5.39 -1.29 -8.29
N LEU A 64 -6.43 -1.37 -9.09
CA LEU A 64 -7.20 -2.59 -9.27
C LEU A 64 -6.87 -3.17 -10.66
N GLY A 65 -6.49 -4.45 -10.68
CA GLY A 65 -6.04 -5.13 -11.88
C GLY A 65 -4.52 -5.09 -12.04
N PRO A 66 -4.00 -5.58 -13.17
CA PRO A 66 -2.56 -5.71 -13.39
C PRO A 66 -1.91 -4.37 -13.75
N VAL A 67 -1.97 -3.41 -12.84
CA VAL A 67 -1.38 -2.08 -12.99
C VAL A 67 -0.10 -2.02 -12.17
N PRO A 68 1.05 -1.72 -12.79
CA PRO A 68 2.29 -1.56 -12.04
C PRO A 68 2.21 -0.45 -11.01
N THR A 69 2.80 -0.64 -9.84
CA THR A 69 2.79 0.37 -8.77
C THR A 69 3.51 1.65 -9.15
N ILE A 70 4.42 1.59 -10.10
CA ILE A 70 5.16 2.76 -10.60
C ILE A 70 4.34 3.61 -11.58
N GLN A 71 3.23 3.08 -12.10
CA GLN A 71 2.41 3.82 -13.07
C GLN A 71 1.66 4.95 -12.39
N LEU A 72 1.76 6.15 -12.94
CA LEU A 72 1.13 7.36 -12.40
C LEU A 72 0.04 7.87 -13.35
N ASN A 73 -0.99 8.46 -12.76
CA ASN A 73 -1.96 9.27 -13.49
C ASN A 73 -1.87 10.71 -12.95
N TRP A 74 -1.40 11.62 -13.78
CA TRP A 74 -1.17 13.01 -13.40
C TRP A 74 -2.44 13.78 -13.04
N LEU A 75 -3.62 13.22 -13.32
CA LEU A 75 -4.91 13.79 -12.94
C LEU A 75 -5.35 13.37 -11.54
N GLN A 76 -4.56 12.53 -10.85
CA GLN A 76 -4.85 12.01 -9.53
C GLN A 76 -3.68 12.25 -8.58
N PRO A 77 -3.93 12.34 -7.26
CA PRO A 77 -2.86 12.40 -6.27
C PRO A 77 -1.94 11.19 -6.39
N HIS A 78 -0.64 11.42 -6.29
CA HIS A 78 0.34 10.34 -6.34
C HIS A 78 0.32 9.50 -5.06
N GLU A 79 0.37 10.17 -3.91
CA GLU A 79 0.52 9.53 -2.60
C GLU A 79 -0.51 10.08 -1.61
N GLY A 80 -1.78 9.89 -1.91
CA GLY A 80 -2.86 10.35 -1.06
C GLY A 80 -3.36 11.74 -1.41
N ASN A 81 -4.10 12.34 -0.50
CA ASN A 81 -4.79 13.60 -0.73
C ASN A 81 -3.85 14.79 -0.54
N ILE A 82 -3.71 15.63 -1.56
CA ILE A 82 -2.83 16.79 -1.54
C ILE A 82 -3.24 17.79 -0.46
N VAL A 83 -4.54 18.03 -0.29
CA VAL A 83 -5.06 18.96 0.71
C VAL A 83 -4.69 18.49 2.11
N GLU A 84 -4.90 17.21 2.41
CA GLU A 84 -4.52 16.61 3.67
C GLU A 84 -3.02 16.75 3.92
N PHE A 85 -2.20 16.49 2.92
CA PHE A 85 -0.75 16.62 3.02
C PHE A 85 -0.34 18.06 3.33
N LEU A 86 -0.92 19.04 2.65
CA LEU A 86 -0.58 20.46 2.83
C LEU A 86 -0.94 20.99 4.21
N PHE A 87 -2.00 20.46 4.81
CA PHE A 87 -2.47 20.89 6.14
C PHE A 87 -1.93 20.02 7.28
N ARG A 88 -1.04 19.10 6.97
CA ARG A 88 -0.43 18.22 7.97
C ARG A 88 0.55 19.01 8.83
N ALA A 89 0.58 18.71 10.15
CA ALA A 89 1.56 19.29 11.05
C ALA A 89 2.98 18.88 10.64
N ARG A 90 3.91 19.80 10.76
CA ARG A 90 5.30 19.57 10.38
C ARG A 90 6.26 20.18 11.38
N ALA A 91 7.47 19.64 11.44
CA ALA A 91 8.57 20.25 12.16
C ALA A 91 9.17 21.38 11.31
N PHE A 92 9.55 22.45 11.98
CA PHE A 92 10.27 23.56 11.36
C PHE A 92 11.50 23.91 12.21
N GLN A 93 12.65 24.02 11.57
CA GLN A 93 13.91 24.35 12.25
C GLN A 93 14.67 25.39 11.46
N THR A 94 15.32 26.30 12.17
CA THR A 94 16.25 27.26 11.58
C THR A 94 17.64 27.09 12.18
N ALA A 95 18.63 27.41 11.42
CA ALA A 95 20.00 27.42 11.92
C ALA A 95 20.22 28.62 12.85
#